data_e769c37864c9a52bf5fc33e952234106
#
_entry.id   e769c37864c9a52bf5fc33e952234106
#
_cell.length_a   1.000
_cell.length_b   1.000
_cell.length_c   1.000
_cell.angle_alpha   90.00
_cell.angle_beta   90.00
_cell.angle_gamma   90.00
#
_symmetry.space_group_name_H-M   'P 1'
#
loop_
_entity.id
_entity.type
_entity.pdbx_description
1 polymer ?
#
loop_
_entity_poly.entity_id
_entity_poly.type
_entity_poly.pdbx_seq_one_letter_code
_entity_poly.pdbx_strand_id
1 'polypeptide(L)'
;EGHEVPRGELGEIAVAKTCNGELDPVHFLEYWKNPQATREKYVGDWGLTGDQGKMDEDGYLWYQGRSDDVIKSAGYRIGPAEIENCLVKHPAVANAAVIGKPDATRGAVVKAFIVLQPGQTPSRALEEDIRKHVRGRLAPYEYPKEIEFIDALPMTTTGKVQRKELRKREEARR
;
A
#
# COMPACT_ATOMS: atom_id res chain seq x y z
N GLU A 1 12.47 15.24 -5.87
CA GLU A 1 13.17 16.37 -6.52
C GLU A 1 13.50 16.11 -8.00
N GLY A 2 13.00 15.02 -8.61
CA GLY A 2 13.14 14.73 -10.03
C GLY A 2 14.48 14.12 -10.46
N HIS A 3 15.20 13.53 -9.53
CA HIS A 3 16.44 12.79 -9.83
C HIS A 3 16.20 11.28 -9.75
N GLU A 4 16.83 10.55 -10.68
CA GLU A 4 16.83 9.10 -10.65
C GLU A 4 17.60 8.60 -9.42
N VAL A 5 17.03 7.61 -8.72
CA VAL A 5 17.68 6.96 -7.56
C VAL A 5 18.64 5.86 -8.06
N PRO A 6 19.72 5.55 -7.31
CA PRO A 6 20.61 4.43 -7.62
C PRO A 6 19.88 3.08 -7.71
N ARG A 7 20.44 2.14 -8.48
CA ARG A 7 19.95 0.76 -8.56
C ARG A 7 19.87 0.13 -7.16
N GLY A 8 18.82 -0.62 -6.91
CA GLY A 8 18.57 -1.24 -5.60
C GLY A 8 17.95 -0.31 -4.56
N GLU A 9 17.89 0.99 -4.79
CA GLU A 9 17.23 1.94 -3.90
C GLU A 9 15.74 2.09 -4.20
N LEU A 10 14.97 2.44 -3.16
CA LEU A 10 13.53 2.66 -3.27
C LEU A 10 13.26 4.07 -3.81
N GLY A 11 12.56 4.14 -4.94
CA GLY A 11 12.10 5.39 -5.53
C GLY A 11 10.62 5.36 -5.92
N GLU A 12 10.07 6.53 -6.26
CA GLU A 12 8.77 6.59 -6.90
C GLU A 12 8.93 6.25 -8.39
N ILE A 13 8.07 5.38 -8.88
CA ILE A 13 8.05 5.02 -10.30
C ILE A 13 7.51 6.21 -11.08
N ALA A 14 8.30 6.70 -12.02
CA ALA A 14 7.95 7.81 -12.88
C ALA A 14 8.09 7.44 -14.35
N VAL A 15 7.29 8.05 -15.20
CA VAL A 15 7.30 7.84 -16.65
C VAL A 15 7.80 9.12 -17.32
N ALA A 16 8.79 9.01 -18.19
CA ALA A 16 9.28 10.14 -18.94
C ALA A 16 8.20 10.67 -19.89
N LYS A 17 8.07 11.98 -19.93
CA LYS A 17 7.11 12.68 -20.81
C LYS A 17 7.50 12.63 -22.28
N THR A 18 8.79 12.42 -22.52
CA THR A 18 9.36 12.36 -23.86
C THR A 18 10.06 11.04 -24.09
N CYS A 19 9.99 10.55 -25.32
CA CYS A 19 10.75 9.41 -25.80
C CYS A 19 11.55 9.87 -27.05
N ASN A 20 12.88 9.67 -27.04
CA ASN A 20 13.79 10.11 -28.12
C ASN A 20 13.69 11.62 -28.47
N GLY A 21 13.38 12.47 -27.49
CA GLY A 21 13.25 13.92 -27.66
C GLY A 21 11.88 14.41 -28.17
N GLU A 22 10.94 13.51 -28.43
CA GLU A 22 9.59 13.82 -28.82
C GLU A 22 8.60 13.47 -27.71
N LEU A 23 7.48 14.19 -27.63
CA LEU A 23 6.40 13.87 -26.69
C LEU A 23 5.87 12.47 -26.98
N ASP A 24 5.79 11.66 -25.92
CA ASP A 24 5.19 10.34 -26.02
C ASP A 24 3.67 10.46 -26.20
N PRO A 25 3.09 10.01 -27.33
CA PRO A 25 1.66 10.18 -27.63
C PRO A 25 0.75 9.40 -26.68
N VAL A 26 1.26 8.41 -25.96
CA VAL A 26 0.51 7.63 -24.96
C VAL A 26 0.67 8.16 -23.54
N HIS A 27 1.47 9.24 -23.39
CA HIS A 27 1.68 9.82 -22.07
C HIS A 27 0.40 10.47 -21.55
N PHE A 28 0.16 10.38 -20.22
CA PHE A 28 -0.95 11.03 -19.56
C PHE A 28 -0.93 12.53 -19.80
N LEU A 29 -2.05 13.11 -20.26
CA LEU A 29 -2.16 14.54 -20.55
C LEU A 29 -2.60 15.34 -19.32
N GLU A 30 -3.82 15.07 -18.84
CA GLU A 30 -4.42 15.84 -17.74
C GLU A 30 -5.56 15.11 -17.04
N TYR A 31 -5.90 15.55 -15.85
CA TYR A 31 -7.17 15.22 -15.20
C TYR A 31 -8.25 16.19 -15.66
N TRP A 32 -9.38 15.65 -16.14
CA TRP A 32 -10.50 16.44 -16.61
C TRP A 32 -10.96 17.47 -15.57
N LYS A 33 -10.97 18.75 -15.95
CA LYS A 33 -11.36 19.88 -15.10
C LYS A 33 -10.66 19.95 -13.73
N ASN A 34 -9.46 19.36 -13.60
CA ASN A 34 -8.67 19.40 -12.37
C ASN A 34 -7.20 19.75 -12.64
N PRO A 35 -6.92 21.02 -12.96
CA PRO A 35 -5.56 21.47 -13.29
C PRO A 35 -4.59 21.38 -12.11
N GLN A 36 -5.09 21.43 -10.88
CA GLN A 36 -4.24 21.27 -9.69
C GLN A 36 -3.69 19.84 -9.61
N ALA A 37 -4.57 18.84 -9.67
CA ALA A 37 -4.15 17.43 -9.66
C ALA A 37 -3.23 17.09 -10.85
N THR A 38 -3.47 17.73 -12.02
CA THR A 38 -2.60 17.58 -13.18
C THR A 38 -1.20 18.12 -12.90
N ARG A 39 -1.06 19.30 -12.31
CA ARG A 39 0.27 19.84 -11.93
C ARG A 39 0.99 18.97 -10.93
N GLU A 40 0.28 18.49 -9.90
CA GLU A 40 0.83 17.61 -8.86
C GLU A 40 1.30 16.25 -9.40
N LYS A 41 0.83 15.88 -10.61
CA LYS A 41 1.23 14.64 -11.29
C LYS A 41 2.63 14.68 -11.88
N TYR A 42 3.22 15.86 -12.01
CA TYR A 42 4.50 16.02 -12.69
C TYR A 42 5.59 16.62 -11.80
N VAL A 43 6.83 16.14 -12.00
CA VAL A 43 8.05 16.76 -11.50
C VAL A 43 9.01 16.92 -12.69
N GLY A 44 9.11 18.15 -13.21
CA GLY A 44 9.81 18.40 -14.46
C GLY A 44 9.18 17.63 -15.64
N ASP A 45 9.97 16.81 -16.31
CA ASP A 45 9.52 15.98 -17.43
C ASP A 45 9.07 14.56 -17.01
N TRP A 46 8.90 14.33 -15.72
CA TRP A 46 8.50 13.04 -15.18
C TRP A 46 7.05 13.03 -14.71
N GLY A 47 6.24 12.15 -15.27
CA GLY A 47 4.90 11.84 -14.79
C GLY A 47 4.96 10.82 -13.65
N LEU A 48 4.58 11.23 -12.44
CA LEU A 48 4.58 10.38 -11.25
C LEU A 48 3.44 9.37 -11.32
N THR A 49 3.71 8.08 -11.08
CA THR A 49 2.67 7.04 -11.04
C THR A 49 1.94 7.01 -9.70
N GLY A 50 2.60 7.45 -8.63
CA GLY A 50 2.18 7.26 -7.24
C GLY A 50 2.54 5.88 -6.70
N ASP A 51 3.27 5.10 -7.46
CA ASP A 51 3.75 3.76 -7.10
C ASP A 51 5.22 3.81 -6.73
N GLN A 52 5.66 2.97 -5.80
CA GLN A 52 7.06 2.82 -5.41
C GLN A 52 7.63 1.50 -5.90
N GLY A 53 8.90 1.53 -6.26
CA GLY A 53 9.62 0.35 -6.71
C GLY A 53 11.14 0.50 -6.56
N LYS A 54 11.81 -0.62 -6.76
CA LYS A 54 13.27 -0.70 -6.87
C LYS A 54 13.62 -1.26 -8.22
N MET A 55 14.63 -0.73 -8.87
CA MET A 55 15.16 -1.32 -10.08
C MET A 55 16.47 -2.06 -9.74
N ASP A 56 16.56 -3.34 -10.10
CA ASP A 56 17.76 -4.13 -9.87
C ASP A 56 18.84 -3.87 -10.93
N GLU A 57 20.00 -4.51 -10.80
CA GLU A 57 21.13 -4.35 -11.70
C GLU A 57 20.81 -4.84 -13.14
N ASP A 58 19.91 -5.82 -13.28
CA ASP A 58 19.46 -6.37 -14.55
C ASP A 58 18.36 -5.53 -15.21
N GLY A 59 17.87 -4.47 -14.52
CA GLY A 59 16.85 -3.56 -15.02
C GLY A 59 15.40 -3.99 -14.74
N TYR A 60 15.18 -5.03 -13.92
CA TYR A 60 13.84 -5.39 -13.50
C TYR A 60 13.33 -4.44 -12.42
N LEU A 61 12.07 -4.02 -12.59
CA LEU A 61 11.39 -3.15 -11.64
C LEU A 61 10.57 -3.98 -10.64
N TRP A 62 10.99 -3.94 -9.38
CA TRP A 62 10.32 -4.60 -8.26
C TRP A 62 9.34 -3.65 -7.59
N TYR A 63 8.05 -3.83 -7.84
CA TYR A 63 6.99 -3.04 -7.25
C TYR A 63 6.90 -3.24 -5.74
N GLN A 64 6.82 -2.13 -4.98
CA GLN A 64 6.79 -2.13 -3.50
C GLN A 64 5.47 -1.61 -2.92
N GLY A 65 4.58 -1.11 -3.75
CA GLY A 65 3.28 -0.58 -3.32
C GLY A 65 3.05 0.89 -3.69
N ARG A 66 1.95 1.43 -3.22
CA ARG A 66 1.60 2.84 -3.41
C ARG A 66 2.38 3.73 -2.45
N SER A 67 2.80 4.90 -2.90
CA SER A 67 3.48 5.91 -2.05
C SER A 67 2.60 6.38 -0.89
N ASP A 68 1.29 6.51 -1.13
CA ASP A 68 0.28 6.94 -0.16
C ASP A 68 -0.20 5.81 0.78
N ASP A 69 0.12 4.57 0.48
CA ASP A 69 -0.23 3.41 1.29
C ASP A 69 0.92 2.93 2.19
N VAL A 70 2.16 3.38 1.95
CA VAL A 70 3.33 3.01 2.75
C VAL A 70 3.14 3.43 4.22
N ILE A 71 3.24 2.47 5.11
CA ILE A 71 3.09 2.68 6.56
C ILE A 71 4.45 3.08 7.14
N LYS A 72 4.52 4.28 7.70
CA LYS A 72 5.72 4.79 8.40
C LYS A 72 5.60 4.46 9.89
N SER A 73 6.25 3.41 10.35
CA SER A 73 6.19 2.92 11.75
C SER A 73 7.57 2.81 12.35
N ALA A 74 7.84 3.57 13.41
CA ALA A 74 9.11 3.52 14.16
C ALA A 74 10.37 3.56 13.26
N GLY A 75 10.37 4.40 12.21
CA GLY A 75 11.47 4.53 11.26
C GLY A 75 11.44 3.54 10.07
N TYR A 76 10.62 2.51 10.14
CA TYR A 76 10.43 1.56 9.04
C TYR A 76 9.42 2.07 8.02
N ARG A 77 9.65 1.70 6.75
CA ARG A 77 8.70 1.86 5.65
C ARG A 77 8.14 0.48 5.31
N ILE A 78 6.85 0.28 5.57
CA ILE A 78 6.19 -1.02 5.48
C ILE A 78 5.17 -0.98 4.36
N GLY A 79 5.32 -1.85 3.37
CA GLY A 79 4.36 -2.02 2.29
C GLY A 79 3.17 -2.87 2.76
N PRO A 80 1.92 -2.40 2.64
CA PRO A 80 0.75 -3.18 3.06
C PRO A 80 0.57 -4.47 2.26
N ALA A 81 0.96 -4.49 0.99
CA ALA A 81 0.73 -5.61 0.08
C ALA A 81 1.40 -6.91 0.53
N GLU A 82 2.61 -6.85 1.09
CA GLU A 82 3.33 -8.04 1.57
C GLU A 82 2.59 -8.67 2.76
N ILE A 83 2.11 -7.83 3.68
CA ILE A 83 1.34 -8.29 4.83
C ILE A 83 -0.02 -8.87 4.38
N GLU A 84 -0.72 -8.21 3.47
CA GLU A 84 -1.98 -8.68 2.90
C GLU A 84 -1.81 -10.03 2.21
N ASN A 85 -0.77 -10.17 1.38
CA ASN A 85 -0.42 -11.44 0.73
C ASN A 85 -0.08 -12.55 1.72
N CYS A 86 0.51 -12.22 2.86
CA CYS A 86 0.75 -13.18 3.93
C CYS A 86 -0.55 -13.56 4.64
N LEU A 87 -1.40 -12.59 4.97
CA LEU A 87 -2.67 -12.79 5.66
C LEU A 87 -3.64 -13.69 4.87
N VAL A 88 -3.78 -13.49 3.55
CA VAL A 88 -4.69 -14.31 2.72
C VAL A 88 -4.24 -15.76 2.54
N LYS A 89 -2.99 -16.10 2.91
CA LYS A 89 -2.51 -17.48 2.97
C LYS A 89 -2.97 -18.22 4.24
N HIS A 90 -3.54 -17.51 5.20
CA HIS A 90 -4.11 -18.15 6.38
C HIS A 90 -5.47 -18.78 6.05
N PRO A 91 -5.74 -20.06 6.44
CA PRO A 91 -6.94 -20.79 6.01
C PRO A 91 -8.27 -20.16 6.44
N ALA A 92 -8.28 -19.37 7.51
CA ALA A 92 -9.48 -18.69 7.97
C ALA A 92 -9.72 -17.31 7.31
N VAL A 93 -8.80 -16.81 6.47
CA VAL A 93 -8.88 -15.47 5.86
C VAL A 93 -9.34 -15.57 4.42
N ALA A 94 -10.46 -14.92 4.10
CA ALA A 94 -10.95 -14.78 2.74
C ALA A 94 -10.32 -13.58 2.02
N ASN A 95 -10.20 -12.46 2.73
CA ASN A 95 -9.59 -11.24 2.19
C ASN A 95 -9.02 -10.39 3.33
N ALA A 96 -8.05 -9.55 3.02
CA ALA A 96 -7.43 -8.66 4.00
C ALA A 96 -7.04 -7.32 3.38
N ALA A 97 -7.09 -6.27 4.20
CA ALA A 97 -6.55 -4.96 3.87
C ALA A 97 -5.77 -4.41 5.06
N VAL A 98 -4.64 -3.78 4.78
CA VAL A 98 -3.74 -3.27 5.80
C VAL A 98 -3.56 -1.77 5.63
N ILE A 99 -3.64 -1.05 6.75
CA ILE A 99 -3.37 0.40 6.80
C ILE A 99 -2.43 0.74 7.95
N GLY A 100 -1.81 1.92 7.88
CA GLY A 100 -1.19 2.57 9.03
C GLY A 100 -2.25 3.26 9.86
N LYS A 101 -2.48 2.80 11.08
CA LYS A 101 -3.26 3.52 12.08
C LYS A 101 -2.33 4.49 12.82
N PRO A 102 -2.66 5.78 12.91
CA PRO A 102 -1.83 6.74 13.62
C PRO A 102 -1.59 6.35 15.08
N ASP A 103 -0.33 6.44 15.52
CA ASP A 103 0.14 6.13 16.88
C ASP A 103 1.07 7.21 17.38
N ALA A 104 0.88 7.66 18.63
CA ALA A 104 1.62 8.78 19.21
C ALA A 104 3.13 8.52 19.36
N THR A 105 3.52 7.26 19.56
CA THR A 105 4.93 6.88 19.81
C THR A 105 5.63 6.45 18.54
N ARG A 106 4.93 5.76 17.65
CA ARG A 106 5.52 5.10 16.47
C ARG A 106 5.23 5.82 15.16
N GLY A 107 4.47 6.94 15.20
CA GLY A 107 3.91 7.59 14.02
C GLY A 107 2.70 6.83 13.48
N ALA A 108 2.87 5.53 13.20
CA ALA A 108 1.76 4.64 12.88
C ALA A 108 2.03 3.22 13.38
N VAL A 109 0.97 2.44 13.56
CA VAL A 109 1.02 0.99 13.77
C VAL A 109 0.29 0.27 12.64
N VAL A 110 0.73 -0.94 12.34
CA VAL A 110 0.09 -1.79 11.33
C VAL A 110 -1.24 -2.27 11.87
N LYS A 111 -2.34 -1.94 11.16
CA LYS A 111 -3.69 -2.44 11.44
C LYS A 111 -4.21 -3.22 10.23
N ALA A 112 -4.68 -4.44 10.47
CA ALA A 112 -5.30 -5.30 9.47
C ALA A 112 -6.82 -5.35 9.63
N PHE A 113 -7.54 -5.17 8.53
CA PHE A 113 -8.97 -5.47 8.40
C PHE A 113 -9.10 -6.80 7.67
N ILE A 114 -9.82 -7.74 8.27
CA ILE A 114 -9.87 -9.12 7.80
C ILE A 114 -11.31 -9.54 7.56
N VAL A 115 -11.56 -10.04 6.36
CA VAL A 115 -12.79 -10.77 6.02
C VAL A 115 -12.50 -12.26 6.20
N LEU A 116 -13.30 -12.92 7.04
CA LEU A 116 -13.13 -14.34 7.32
C LEU A 116 -13.74 -15.21 6.23
N GLN A 117 -13.23 -16.42 6.09
CA GLN A 117 -13.84 -17.46 5.26
C GLN A 117 -15.24 -17.83 5.80
N PRO A 118 -16.19 -18.24 4.94
CA PRO A 118 -17.48 -18.72 5.37
C PRO A 118 -17.37 -19.82 6.43
N GLY A 119 -18.18 -19.70 7.49
CA GLY A 119 -18.17 -20.65 8.62
C GLY A 119 -17.14 -20.34 9.71
N GLN A 120 -16.26 -19.37 9.51
CA GLN A 120 -15.34 -18.89 10.55
C GLN A 120 -16.04 -17.83 11.42
N THR A 121 -15.72 -17.84 12.71
CA THR A 121 -16.29 -16.88 13.67
C THR A 121 -15.18 -16.04 14.30
N PRO A 122 -15.33 -14.71 14.38
CA PRO A 122 -14.38 -13.85 15.06
C PRO A 122 -14.15 -14.29 16.51
N SER A 123 -12.89 -14.44 16.89
CA SER A 123 -12.50 -14.75 18.26
C SER A 123 -11.09 -14.26 18.57
N ARG A 124 -10.78 -14.06 19.86
CA ARG A 124 -9.44 -13.68 20.30
C ARG A 124 -8.42 -14.78 19.99
N ALA A 125 -8.82 -16.04 20.04
CA ALA A 125 -7.96 -17.16 19.68
C ALA A 125 -7.58 -17.14 18.19
N LEU A 126 -8.54 -16.87 17.31
CA LEU A 126 -8.30 -16.75 15.88
C LEU A 126 -7.44 -15.52 15.56
N GLU A 127 -7.68 -14.39 16.24
CA GLU A 127 -6.85 -13.19 16.08
C GLU A 127 -5.38 -13.48 16.41
N GLU A 128 -5.13 -14.19 17.50
CA GLU A 128 -3.75 -14.54 17.89
C GLU A 128 -3.12 -15.59 16.95
N ASP A 129 -3.90 -16.51 16.42
CA ASP A 129 -3.44 -17.49 15.42
C ASP A 129 -3.02 -16.79 14.13
N ILE A 130 -3.82 -15.87 13.63
CA ILE A 130 -3.49 -15.04 12.46
C ILE A 130 -2.22 -14.21 12.72
N ARG A 131 -2.07 -13.61 13.91
CA ARG A 131 -0.85 -12.88 14.27
C ARG A 131 0.39 -13.79 14.27
N LYS A 132 0.29 -14.99 14.81
CA LYS A 132 1.39 -15.98 14.79
C LYS A 132 1.75 -16.36 13.36
N HIS A 133 0.74 -16.55 12.50
CA HIS A 133 0.96 -16.85 11.09
C HIS A 133 1.82 -15.79 10.39
N VAL A 134 1.55 -14.51 10.61
CA VAL A 134 2.34 -13.40 10.06
C VAL A 134 3.74 -13.34 10.69
N ARG A 135 3.83 -13.41 12.04
CA ARG A 135 5.12 -13.37 12.76
C ARG A 135 6.10 -14.46 12.34
N GLY A 136 5.60 -15.63 11.95
CA GLY A 136 6.44 -16.73 11.50
C GLY A 136 6.95 -16.60 10.06
N ARG A 137 6.51 -15.57 9.31
CA ARG A 137 6.77 -15.44 7.88
C ARG A 137 7.33 -14.09 7.45
N LEU A 138 7.04 -13.03 8.21
CA LEU A 138 7.46 -11.67 7.91
C LEU A 138 8.33 -11.09 9.01
N ALA A 139 8.93 -9.93 8.74
CA ALA A 139 9.77 -9.25 9.71
C ALA A 139 8.98 -8.79 10.95
N PRO A 140 9.62 -8.68 12.14
CA PRO A 140 8.94 -8.33 13.39
C PRO A 140 8.20 -7.01 13.39
N TYR A 141 8.55 -6.06 12.51
CA TYR A 141 7.89 -4.76 12.39
C TYR A 141 6.65 -4.79 11.48
N GLU A 142 6.44 -5.88 10.70
CA GLU A 142 5.36 -6.01 9.72
C GLU A 142 4.10 -6.66 10.30
N TYR A 143 4.18 -7.33 11.44
CA TYR A 143 3.01 -7.99 11.98
C TYR A 143 1.95 -6.97 12.47
N PRO A 144 0.65 -7.25 12.24
CA PRO A 144 -0.41 -6.36 12.68
C PRO A 144 -0.48 -6.22 14.20
N LYS A 145 -0.38 -4.99 14.70
CA LYS A 145 -0.64 -4.66 16.11
C LYS A 145 -2.12 -4.74 16.42
N GLU A 146 -2.95 -4.41 15.47
CA GLU A 146 -4.40 -4.47 15.58
C GLU A 146 -4.99 -5.29 14.43
N ILE A 147 -5.97 -6.10 14.75
CA ILE A 147 -6.79 -6.86 13.78
C ILE A 147 -8.25 -6.50 14.05
N GLU A 148 -8.98 -6.21 12.99
CA GLU A 148 -10.42 -5.98 13.02
C GLU A 148 -11.08 -6.91 12.00
N PHE A 149 -12.00 -7.74 12.47
CA PHE A 149 -12.83 -8.56 11.60
C PHE A 149 -14.00 -7.73 11.08
N ILE A 150 -14.21 -7.76 9.77
CA ILE A 150 -15.26 -7.03 9.07
C ILE A 150 -15.96 -7.93 8.07
N ASP A 151 -17.21 -7.62 7.74
CA ASP A 151 -18.01 -8.42 6.80
C ASP A 151 -17.54 -8.26 5.36
N ALA A 152 -17.11 -7.04 4.98
CA ALA A 152 -16.62 -6.75 3.64
C ALA A 152 -15.62 -5.58 3.64
N LEU A 153 -14.62 -5.65 2.77
CA LEU A 153 -13.71 -4.54 2.49
C LEU A 153 -14.39 -3.51 1.57
N PRO A 154 -14.16 -2.20 1.78
CA PRO A 154 -14.57 -1.20 0.81
C PRO A 154 -13.78 -1.38 -0.49
N MET A 155 -14.49 -1.57 -1.60
CA MET A 155 -13.90 -1.85 -2.90
C MET A 155 -14.32 -0.80 -3.92
N THR A 156 -13.46 -0.55 -4.92
CA THR A 156 -13.86 0.17 -6.14
C THR A 156 -14.74 -0.72 -7.00
N THR A 157 -15.41 -0.12 -7.99
CA THR A 157 -16.16 -0.87 -9.01
C THR A 157 -15.28 -1.86 -9.81
N THR A 158 -13.98 -1.62 -9.85
CA THR A 158 -12.99 -2.49 -10.51
C THR A 158 -12.35 -3.52 -9.58
N GLY A 159 -12.86 -3.68 -8.35
CA GLY A 159 -12.38 -4.70 -7.40
C GLY A 159 -11.09 -4.35 -6.66
N LYS A 160 -10.69 -3.07 -6.60
CA LYS A 160 -9.52 -2.63 -5.81
C LYS A 160 -9.94 -2.18 -4.41
N VAL A 161 -9.21 -2.58 -3.38
CA VAL A 161 -9.45 -2.15 -2.00
C VAL A 161 -9.24 -0.64 -1.86
N GLN A 162 -10.23 0.04 -1.27
CA GLN A 162 -10.19 1.46 -0.98
C GLN A 162 -9.63 1.73 0.42
N ARG A 163 -8.30 1.65 0.61
CA ARG A 163 -7.65 1.89 1.91
C ARG A 163 -7.93 3.28 2.47
N LYS A 164 -8.18 4.26 1.61
CA LYS A 164 -8.57 5.61 2.00
C LYS A 164 -9.85 5.60 2.85
N GLU A 165 -10.84 4.77 2.51
CA GLU A 165 -12.08 4.66 3.29
C GLU A 165 -11.84 3.97 4.64
N LEU A 166 -10.93 3.00 4.71
CA LEU A 166 -10.53 2.38 5.98
C LEU A 166 -9.82 3.39 6.89
N ARG A 167 -8.92 4.21 6.33
CA ARG A 167 -8.26 5.29 7.10
C ARG A 167 -9.25 6.30 7.65
N LYS A 168 -10.22 6.76 6.84
CA LYS A 168 -11.29 7.67 7.30
C LYS A 168 -12.12 7.06 8.45
N ARG A 169 -12.43 5.76 8.39
CA ARG A 169 -13.13 5.07 9.49
C ARG A 169 -12.34 5.12 10.80
N GLU A 170 -11.02 4.95 10.74
CA GLU A 170 -10.15 5.05 11.91
C GLU A 170 -10.06 6.48 12.46
N GLU A 171 -9.97 7.47 11.59
CA GLU A 171 -9.96 8.89 11.98
C GLU A 171 -11.26 9.30 12.67
N ALA A 172 -12.41 8.82 12.19
CA ALA A 172 -13.72 9.10 12.78
C ALA A 172 -13.95 8.43 14.16
N ARG A 173 -13.13 7.45 14.55
CA ARG A 173 -13.20 6.76 15.84
C ARG A 173 -12.35 7.40 16.94
N ARG A 174 -11.63 8.47 16.62
CA ARG A 174 -10.80 9.26 17.55
C ARG A 174 -11.61 10.35 18.23
#